data_25549add328998aab5e2cdee6c91f939
#
_entry.id   25549add328998aab5e2cdee6c91f939
#
_cell.length_a   1.000
_cell.length_b   1.000
_cell.length_c   1.000
_cell.angle_alpha   90.00
_cell.angle_beta   90.00
_cell.angle_gamma   90.00
#
_symmetry.space_group_name_H-M   'P 1'
#
loop_
_entity.id
_entity.type
_entity.pdbx_description
1 polymer ?
#
loop_
_entity_poly.entity_id
_entity_poly.type
_entity_poly.pdbx_seq_one_letter_code
_entity_poly.pdbx_strand_id
1 'polypeptide(L)'
;MRNNGIGVLAGSPEKARKSGKTLVAVTGGIGSGKSTAIGILSSFGYPVFGADETYRELLTDDGFVSLVSGKVGVKPIERDGKLFLDRKAIAELVFYDEKAKKKLESVTHPAIMEKMLQNASAAKGDLVFCEVPLLYEGGYRDLFDFVFIVKRPDRARFAAVVSRDGRTEEQAREIASRQFDYSAYDGDDRTIVVENDGDIPQLSERLKEGIERIKKEK
;
A
#
# COMPACT_ATOMS: atom_id res chain seq x y z
N MET A 1 -34.96 9.06 4.83
CA MET A 1 -34.02 8.42 5.76
C MET A 1 -33.37 7.26 5.02
N ARG A 2 -32.22 7.48 4.39
CA ARG A 2 -31.43 6.41 3.76
C ARG A 2 -30.24 6.12 4.67
N ASN A 3 -30.29 4.95 5.25
CA ASN A 3 -29.26 4.42 6.13
C ASN A 3 -28.05 4.00 5.26
N ASN A 4 -27.12 4.92 5.00
CA ASN A 4 -25.81 4.63 4.44
C ASN A 4 -24.83 4.40 5.59
N GLY A 5 -25.14 3.40 6.41
CA GLY A 5 -24.14 2.87 7.31
C GLY A 5 -23.03 2.25 6.49
N ILE A 6 -21.81 2.78 6.60
CA ILE A 6 -20.61 2.05 6.23
C ILE A 6 -20.72 0.71 6.96
N GLY A 7 -20.97 -0.34 6.17
CA GLY A 7 -20.79 -1.69 6.66
C GLY A 7 -19.34 -1.86 7.01
N VAL A 8 -19.04 -1.60 8.27
CA VAL A 8 -17.74 -1.79 8.87
C VAL A 8 -17.30 -3.21 8.56
N LEU A 9 -16.20 -3.34 7.80
CA LEU A 9 -15.32 -4.50 7.80
C LEU A 9 -15.98 -5.87 7.54
N ALA A 10 -16.52 -6.09 6.36
CA ALA A 10 -16.99 -7.40 5.92
C ALA A 10 -16.37 -7.88 4.58
N GLY A 11 -15.29 -7.27 4.15
CA GLY A 11 -14.47 -7.75 3.06
C GLY A 11 -13.41 -8.71 3.59
N SER A 12 -13.79 -9.90 4.09
CA SER A 12 -12.78 -10.87 4.50
C SER A 12 -11.89 -11.24 3.29
N PRO A 13 -10.58 -11.49 3.52
CA PRO A 13 -9.64 -12.02 2.51
C PRO A 13 -10.19 -13.22 1.76
N GLU A 14 -11.02 -14.03 2.40
CA GLU A 14 -11.75 -15.14 1.80
C GLU A 14 -12.69 -14.74 0.65
N LYS A 15 -13.26 -13.51 0.65
CA LYS A 15 -14.09 -13.03 -0.47
C LYS A 15 -13.25 -12.70 -1.71
N ALA A 16 -12.06 -12.13 -1.53
CA ALA A 16 -11.12 -11.91 -2.62
C ALA A 16 -10.64 -13.24 -3.23
N ARG A 17 -10.35 -14.25 -2.41
CA ARG A 17 -10.03 -15.62 -2.85
C ARG A 17 -11.21 -16.30 -3.58
N LYS A 18 -12.44 -16.09 -3.14
CA LYS A 18 -13.65 -16.62 -3.79
C LYS A 18 -13.89 -16.03 -5.19
N SER A 19 -13.24 -14.93 -5.56
CA SER A 19 -13.32 -14.36 -6.90
C SER A 19 -12.53 -15.13 -7.97
N GLY A 20 -11.77 -16.15 -7.62
CA GLY A 20 -10.89 -16.91 -8.52
C GLY A 20 -9.67 -16.13 -9.00
N LYS A 21 -9.42 -14.93 -8.42
CA LYS A 21 -8.28 -14.08 -8.77
C LYS A 21 -7.05 -14.39 -7.91
N THR A 22 -5.89 -14.15 -8.50
CA THR A 22 -4.61 -14.17 -7.79
C THR A 22 -4.25 -12.74 -7.42
N LEU A 23 -4.12 -12.48 -6.14
CA LEU A 23 -3.73 -11.19 -5.61
C LEU A 23 -2.24 -11.21 -5.25
N VAL A 24 -1.49 -10.27 -5.81
CA VAL A 24 -0.05 -10.13 -5.58
C VAL A 24 0.23 -8.81 -4.87
N ALA A 25 0.77 -8.87 -3.66
CA ALA A 25 1.28 -7.68 -3.00
C ALA A 25 2.63 -7.27 -3.62
N VAL A 26 2.82 -5.98 -3.84
CA VAL A 26 4.12 -5.40 -4.22
C VAL A 26 4.59 -4.54 -3.04
N THR A 27 5.69 -4.97 -2.42
CA THR A 27 6.22 -4.33 -1.21
C THR A 27 7.74 -4.13 -1.31
N GLY A 28 8.35 -3.58 -0.28
CA GLY A 28 9.79 -3.33 -0.18
C GLY A 28 10.10 -2.05 0.60
N GLY A 29 11.34 -1.84 0.97
CA GLY A 29 11.78 -0.69 1.76
C GLY A 29 11.62 0.66 1.05
N ILE A 30 11.78 1.74 1.81
CA ILE A 30 11.81 3.09 1.26
C ILE A 30 12.87 3.20 0.15
N GLY A 31 12.53 3.81 -0.98
CA GLY A 31 13.45 4.01 -2.11
C GLY A 31 13.74 2.75 -2.93
N SER A 32 13.10 1.61 -2.67
CA SER A 32 13.35 0.36 -3.41
C SER A 32 12.85 0.37 -4.85
N GLY A 33 11.93 1.27 -5.22
CA GLY A 33 11.38 1.36 -6.58
C GLY A 33 10.02 0.66 -6.77
N LYS A 34 9.26 0.44 -5.72
CA LYS A 34 7.89 -0.13 -5.77
C LYS A 34 7.01 0.56 -6.81
N SER A 35 6.94 1.89 -6.76
CA SER A 35 6.08 2.65 -7.69
C SER A 35 6.54 2.50 -9.16
N THR A 36 7.85 2.33 -9.40
CA THR A 36 8.37 2.00 -10.74
C THR A 36 7.90 0.60 -11.17
N ALA A 37 8.02 -0.39 -10.28
CA ALA A 37 7.54 -1.75 -10.54
C ALA A 37 6.04 -1.78 -10.84
N ILE A 38 5.22 -1.07 -10.05
CA ILE A 38 3.77 -0.91 -10.27
C ILE A 38 3.48 -0.26 -11.63
N GLY A 39 4.22 0.78 -12.00
CA GLY A 39 4.08 1.41 -13.32
C GLY A 39 4.38 0.44 -14.49
N ILE A 40 5.41 -0.40 -14.35
CA ILE A 40 5.75 -1.43 -15.33
C ILE A 40 4.64 -2.49 -15.40
N LEU A 41 4.16 -3.00 -14.25
CA LEU A 41 3.07 -3.98 -14.20
C LEU A 41 1.80 -3.44 -14.85
N SER A 42 1.48 -2.17 -14.61
CA SER A 42 0.37 -1.47 -15.28
C SER A 42 0.58 -1.38 -16.80
N SER A 43 1.81 -1.11 -17.27
CA SER A 43 2.13 -1.06 -18.69
C SER A 43 2.03 -2.43 -19.39
N PHE A 44 2.10 -3.53 -18.65
CA PHE A 44 1.82 -4.89 -19.13
C PHE A 44 0.31 -5.18 -19.23
N GLY A 45 -0.55 -4.24 -18.82
CA GLY A 45 -2.00 -4.37 -18.84
C GLY A 45 -2.60 -5.04 -17.61
N TYR A 46 -1.84 -5.26 -16.55
CA TYR A 46 -2.38 -5.81 -15.31
C TYR A 46 -3.08 -4.71 -14.49
N PRO A 47 -4.22 -5.03 -13.84
CA PRO A 47 -4.82 -4.15 -12.86
C PRO A 47 -3.85 -3.92 -11.70
N VAL A 48 -3.68 -2.66 -11.32
CA VAL A 48 -2.83 -2.25 -10.20
C VAL A 48 -3.61 -1.34 -9.27
N PHE A 49 -3.42 -1.51 -7.96
CA PHE A 49 -4.04 -0.69 -6.92
C PHE A 49 -2.98 -0.27 -5.91
N GLY A 50 -3.02 0.99 -5.50
CA GLY A 50 -2.08 1.53 -4.51
C GLY A 50 -2.80 2.03 -3.26
N ALA A 51 -2.13 1.93 -2.11
CA ALA A 51 -2.66 2.41 -0.83
C ALA A 51 -2.97 3.92 -0.87
N ASP A 52 -2.09 4.72 -1.49
CA ASP A 52 -2.27 6.18 -1.58
C ASP A 52 -3.47 6.57 -2.45
N GLU A 53 -3.69 5.87 -3.56
CA GLU A 53 -4.84 6.11 -4.44
C GLU A 53 -6.14 5.69 -3.74
N THR A 54 -6.13 4.52 -3.11
CA THR A 54 -7.26 4.01 -2.33
C THR A 54 -7.61 4.95 -1.18
N TYR A 55 -6.61 5.51 -0.49
CA TYR A 55 -6.86 6.49 0.56
C TYR A 55 -7.49 7.77 0.02
N ARG A 56 -7.06 8.27 -1.16
CA ARG A 56 -7.71 9.43 -1.81
C ARG A 56 -9.16 9.14 -2.17
N GLU A 57 -9.47 7.92 -2.62
CA GLU A 57 -10.84 7.49 -2.88
C GLU A 57 -11.68 7.50 -1.60
N LEU A 58 -11.18 6.92 -0.51
CA LEU A 58 -11.86 6.93 0.81
C LEU A 58 -12.14 8.34 1.32
N LEU A 59 -11.25 9.30 1.05
CA LEU A 59 -11.43 10.70 1.45
C LEU A 59 -12.59 11.41 0.73
N THR A 60 -13.21 10.80 -0.28
CA THR A 60 -14.43 11.30 -0.92
C THR A 60 -15.71 10.82 -0.26
N ASP A 61 -15.61 9.92 0.72
CA ASP A 61 -16.72 9.36 1.48
C ASP A 61 -16.88 10.10 2.82
N ASP A 62 -17.99 10.79 2.99
CA ASP A 62 -18.27 11.59 4.19
C ASP A 62 -18.31 10.74 5.47
N GLY A 63 -18.73 9.47 5.36
CA GLY A 63 -18.72 8.53 6.46
C GLY A 63 -17.32 8.18 6.92
N PHE A 64 -16.41 7.92 5.98
CA PHE A 64 -14.99 7.70 6.29
C PHE A 64 -14.35 8.96 6.91
N VAL A 65 -14.62 10.14 6.34
CA VAL A 65 -14.13 11.42 6.89
C VAL A 65 -14.63 11.61 8.33
N SER A 66 -15.91 11.37 8.59
CA SER A 66 -16.51 11.48 9.93
C SER A 66 -15.89 10.48 10.91
N LEU A 67 -15.66 9.22 10.47
CA LEU A 67 -15.05 8.18 11.29
C LEU A 67 -13.63 8.55 11.70
N VAL A 68 -12.79 8.96 10.75
CA VAL A 68 -11.40 9.39 11.02
C VAL A 68 -11.38 10.60 11.95
N SER A 69 -12.17 11.63 11.63
CA SER A 69 -12.27 12.87 12.41
C SER A 69 -12.68 12.59 13.86
N GLY A 70 -13.70 11.76 14.07
CA GLY A 70 -14.16 11.36 15.40
C GLY A 70 -13.11 10.56 16.17
N LYS A 71 -12.36 9.67 15.49
CA LYS A 71 -11.35 8.82 16.13
C LYS A 71 -10.13 9.62 16.62
N VAL A 72 -9.69 10.60 15.84
CA VAL A 72 -8.54 11.44 16.19
C VAL A 72 -8.93 12.69 17.02
N GLY A 73 -10.23 13.01 17.09
CA GLY A 73 -10.72 14.16 17.83
C GLY A 73 -10.53 15.50 17.12
N VAL A 74 -10.38 15.48 15.79
CA VAL A 74 -10.27 16.68 14.94
C VAL A 74 -11.56 16.84 14.17
N LYS A 75 -12.21 18.02 14.27
CA LYS A 75 -13.46 18.27 13.55
C LYS A 75 -13.22 18.30 12.03
N PRO A 76 -14.09 17.69 11.21
CA PRO A 76 -14.00 17.83 9.77
C PRO A 76 -14.35 19.25 9.33
N ILE A 77 -13.85 19.63 8.16
CA ILE A 77 -14.20 20.88 7.49
C ILE A 77 -15.38 20.60 6.58
N GLU A 78 -16.48 21.36 6.73
CA GLU A 78 -17.62 21.26 5.82
C GLU A 78 -17.53 22.35 4.74
N ARG A 79 -17.70 21.95 3.48
CA ARG A 79 -17.77 22.85 2.31
C ARG A 79 -18.78 22.29 1.31
N ASP A 80 -19.73 23.10 0.89
CA ASP A 80 -20.74 22.73 -0.11
C ASP A 80 -21.48 21.42 0.22
N GLY A 81 -21.77 21.20 1.51
CA GLY A 81 -22.45 20.01 2.01
C GLY A 81 -21.63 18.72 1.99
N LYS A 82 -20.29 18.82 1.80
CA LYS A 82 -19.33 17.71 1.85
C LYS A 82 -18.34 17.88 2.99
N LEU A 83 -17.93 16.74 3.54
CA LEU A 83 -16.95 16.71 4.62
C LEU A 83 -15.53 16.47 4.08
N PHE A 84 -14.58 17.17 4.68
CA PHE A 84 -13.14 17.04 4.39
C PHE A 84 -12.35 16.89 5.69
N LEU A 85 -11.29 16.08 5.66
CA LEU A 85 -10.36 16.05 6.79
C LEU A 85 -9.59 17.38 6.87
N ASP A 86 -9.51 17.92 8.08
CA ASP A 86 -8.53 18.98 8.36
C ASP A 86 -7.13 18.35 8.44
N ARG A 87 -6.52 18.17 7.26
CA ARG A 87 -5.20 17.53 7.13
C ARG A 87 -4.12 18.27 7.89
N LYS A 88 -4.21 19.60 8.00
CA LYS A 88 -3.24 20.42 8.71
C LYS A 88 -3.34 20.16 10.22
N ALA A 89 -4.54 20.23 10.77
CA ALA A 89 -4.78 19.96 12.18
C ALA A 89 -4.41 18.50 12.55
N ILE A 90 -4.76 17.53 11.70
CA ILE A 90 -4.39 16.11 11.90
C ILE A 90 -2.87 15.94 11.85
N ALA A 91 -2.18 16.51 10.86
CA ALA A 91 -0.73 16.41 10.72
C ALA A 91 0.00 17.03 11.95
N GLU A 92 -0.47 18.17 12.42
CA GLU A 92 0.07 18.82 13.62
C GLU A 92 -0.17 17.96 14.87
N LEU A 93 -1.38 17.42 15.04
CA LEU A 93 -1.72 16.54 16.15
C LEU A 93 -0.83 15.29 16.18
N VAL A 94 -0.72 14.56 15.06
CA VAL A 94 0.04 13.30 15.00
C VAL A 94 1.55 13.50 15.04
N PHE A 95 2.03 14.73 14.74
CA PHE A 95 3.44 15.06 14.86
C PHE A 95 3.89 15.10 16.33
N TYR A 96 3.03 15.59 17.25
CA TYR A 96 3.33 15.73 18.66
C TYR A 96 2.73 14.65 19.55
N ASP A 97 1.74 13.88 19.06
CA ASP A 97 1.04 12.85 19.84
C ASP A 97 1.07 11.49 19.14
N GLU A 98 1.98 10.63 19.60
CA GLU A 98 2.11 9.25 19.09
C GLU A 98 0.85 8.41 19.33
N LYS A 99 0.05 8.71 20.37
CA LYS A 99 -1.23 8.02 20.61
C LYS A 99 -2.26 8.44 19.56
N ALA A 100 -2.30 9.71 19.19
CA ALA A 100 -3.16 10.20 18.12
C ALA A 100 -2.76 9.60 16.78
N LYS A 101 -1.46 9.50 16.51
CA LYS A 101 -0.93 8.81 15.31
C LYS A 101 -1.40 7.36 15.26
N LYS A 102 -1.24 6.58 16.33
CA LYS A 102 -1.72 5.19 16.42
C LYS A 102 -3.23 5.08 16.25
N LYS A 103 -4.02 6.02 16.77
CA LYS A 103 -5.46 6.07 16.54
C LYS A 103 -5.79 6.31 15.07
N LEU A 104 -5.12 7.24 14.41
CA LEU A 104 -5.30 7.51 12.98
C LEU A 104 -4.99 6.24 12.17
N GLU A 105 -3.82 5.65 12.37
CA GLU A 105 -3.37 4.45 11.68
C GLU A 105 -4.32 3.25 11.90
N SER A 106 -4.84 3.08 13.12
CA SER A 106 -5.76 1.99 13.47
C SER A 106 -7.10 2.04 12.73
N VAL A 107 -7.47 3.19 12.17
CA VAL A 107 -8.69 3.36 11.37
C VAL A 107 -8.38 3.38 9.89
N THR A 108 -7.33 4.12 9.49
CA THR A 108 -7.03 4.32 8.08
C THR A 108 -6.44 3.09 7.41
N HIS A 109 -5.50 2.38 8.06
CA HIS A 109 -4.83 1.23 7.43
C HIS A 109 -5.81 0.08 7.12
N PRO A 110 -6.66 -0.39 8.06
CA PRO A 110 -7.63 -1.43 7.75
C PRO A 110 -8.63 -1.00 6.67
N ALA A 111 -9.11 0.24 6.70
CA ALA A 111 -10.05 0.75 5.72
C ALA A 111 -9.44 0.82 4.31
N ILE A 112 -8.18 1.26 4.19
CA ILE A 112 -7.44 1.25 2.93
C ILE A 112 -7.29 -0.17 2.39
N MET A 113 -6.89 -1.12 3.25
CA MET A 113 -6.72 -2.51 2.85
C MET A 113 -8.02 -3.12 2.38
N GLU A 114 -9.11 -2.95 3.13
CA GLU A 114 -10.43 -3.45 2.75
C GLU A 114 -10.89 -2.88 1.41
N LYS A 115 -10.83 -1.57 1.24
CA LYS A 115 -11.23 -0.91 0.00
C LYS A 115 -10.38 -1.33 -1.19
N MET A 116 -9.07 -1.46 -1.00
CA MET A 116 -8.15 -1.92 -2.04
C MET A 116 -8.45 -3.36 -2.46
N LEU A 117 -8.73 -4.26 -1.52
CA LEU A 117 -9.11 -5.64 -1.81
C LEU A 117 -10.48 -5.73 -2.50
N GLN A 118 -11.44 -4.87 -2.14
CA GLN A 118 -12.72 -4.77 -2.85
C GLN A 118 -12.51 -4.34 -4.31
N ASN A 119 -11.71 -3.31 -4.54
CA ASN A 119 -11.38 -2.83 -5.87
C ASN A 119 -10.64 -3.90 -6.69
N ALA A 120 -9.66 -4.57 -6.08
CA ALA A 120 -8.92 -5.66 -6.69
C ALA A 120 -9.83 -6.84 -7.07
N SER A 121 -10.78 -7.20 -6.19
CA SER A 121 -11.75 -8.28 -6.46
C SER A 121 -12.70 -7.95 -7.61
N ALA A 122 -13.03 -6.69 -7.81
CA ALA A 122 -13.90 -6.21 -8.87
C ALA A 122 -13.16 -5.96 -10.21
N ALA A 123 -11.82 -5.94 -10.21
CA ALA A 123 -11.00 -5.66 -11.39
C ALA A 123 -11.22 -6.73 -12.49
N LYS A 124 -10.90 -6.40 -13.74
CA LYS A 124 -10.86 -7.37 -14.84
C LYS A 124 -9.54 -8.15 -14.81
N GLY A 125 -9.58 -9.42 -15.23
CA GLY A 125 -8.39 -10.31 -15.28
C GLY A 125 -8.19 -11.13 -14.00
N ASP A 126 -7.30 -12.11 -14.09
CA ASP A 126 -7.10 -13.15 -13.06
C ASP A 126 -5.91 -12.87 -12.15
N LEU A 127 -5.06 -11.95 -12.54
CA LEU A 127 -3.86 -11.54 -11.80
C LEU A 127 -3.93 -10.03 -11.54
N VAL A 128 -3.88 -9.65 -10.27
CA VAL A 128 -4.05 -8.27 -9.80
C VAL A 128 -2.91 -7.92 -8.85
N PHE A 129 -2.33 -6.75 -9.01
CA PHE A 129 -1.23 -6.27 -8.17
C PHE A 129 -1.68 -5.15 -7.24
N CYS A 130 -1.21 -5.19 -5.99
CA CYS A 130 -1.51 -4.20 -4.98
C CYS A 130 -0.20 -3.66 -4.37
N GLU A 131 0.04 -2.36 -4.46
CA GLU A 131 1.17 -1.73 -3.75
C GLU A 131 0.83 -1.59 -2.26
N VAL A 132 1.54 -2.35 -1.43
CA VAL A 132 1.34 -2.39 0.03
C VAL A 132 2.65 -2.08 0.74
N PRO A 133 2.94 -0.80 1.03
CA PRO A 133 4.22 -0.39 1.63
C PRO A 133 4.48 -0.98 3.02
N LEU A 134 3.42 -1.21 3.81
CA LEU A 134 3.47 -1.72 5.19
C LEU A 134 2.89 -3.14 5.29
N LEU A 135 3.23 -4.02 4.33
CA LEU A 135 2.66 -5.36 4.23
C LEU A 135 2.92 -6.20 5.49
N TYR A 136 4.18 -6.24 5.93
CA TYR A 136 4.60 -7.06 7.07
C TYR A 136 4.34 -6.35 8.40
N GLU A 137 4.60 -5.06 8.47
CA GLU A 137 4.36 -4.23 9.66
C GLU A 137 2.86 -4.21 10.03
N GLY A 138 1.99 -4.21 9.05
CA GLY A 138 0.53 -4.24 9.22
C GLY A 138 -0.06 -5.64 9.39
N GLY A 139 0.74 -6.69 9.25
CA GLY A 139 0.25 -8.08 9.32
C GLY A 139 -0.64 -8.49 8.14
N TYR A 140 -0.46 -7.88 6.96
CA TYR A 140 -1.33 -8.09 5.80
C TYR A 140 -0.86 -9.17 4.84
N ARG A 141 0.26 -9.87 5.15
CA ARG A 141 0.86 -10.89 4.25
C ARG A 141 -0.14 -11.94 3.78
N ASP A 142 -0.96 -12.45 4.70
CA ASP A 142 -1.89 -13.56 4.43
C ASP A 142 -3.11 -13.16 3.60
N LEU A 143 -3.29 -11.87 3.32
CA LEU A 143 -4.33 -11.37 2.43
C LEU A 143 -4.00 -11.57 0.94
N PHE A 144 -2.77 -11.94 0.62
CA PHE A 144 -2.26 -12.06 -0.74
C PHE A 144 -1.77 -13.48 -1.03
N ASP A 145 -2.01 -13.94 -2.25
CA ASP A 145 -1.55 -15.25 -2.72
C ASP A 145 -0.04 -15.25 -2.93
N PHE A 146 0.49 -14.18 -3.52
CA PHE A 146 1.93 -13.97 -3.74
C PHE A 146 2.38 -12.60 -3.29
N VAL A 147 3.69 -12.47 -3.09
CA VAL A 147 4.34 -11.19 -2.76
C VAL A 147 5.52 -10.95 -3.69
N PHE A 148 5.57 -9.78 -4.30
CA PHE A 148 6.79 -9.24 -4.91
C PHE A 148 7.47 -8.32 -3.90
N ILE A 149 8.68 -8.68 -3.47
CA ILE A 149 9.54 -7.81 -2.67
C ILE A 149 10.52 -7.13 -3.61
N VAL A 150 10.33 -5.84 -3.84
CA VAL A 150 11.27 -5.04 -4.63
C VAL A 150 12.44 -4.66 -3.74
N LYS A 151 13.63 -5.21 -4.03
CA LYS A 151 14.89 -4.90 -3.33
C LYS A 151 15.77 -3.99 -4.19
N ARG A 152 16.45 -3.06 -3.56
CA ARG A 152 17.42 -2.18 -4.20
C ARG A 152 18.60 -1.96 -3.26
N PRO A 153 19.84 -1.93 -3.76
CA PRO A 153 21.02 -1.67 -2.93
C PRO A 153 20.88 -0.36 -2.14
N ASP A 154 21.29 -0.35 -0.89
CA ASP A 154 21.13 0.76 0.05
C ASP A 154 21.61 2.09 -0.51
N ARG A 155 22.78 2.12 -1.11
CA ARG A 155 23.34 3.33 -1.73
C ARG A 155 22.38 3.91 -2.78
N ALA A 156 21.81 3.08 -3.64
CA ALA A 156 20.93 3.52 -4.71
C ALA A 156 19.54 3.92 -4.19
N ARG A 157 18.99 3.17 -3.21
CA ARG A 157 17.67 3.49 -2.64
C ARG A 157 17.68 4.77 -1.81
N PHE A 158 18.75 5.02 -1.02
CA PHE A 158 18.85 6.25 -0.24
C PHE A 158 19.11 7.47 -1.11
N ALA A 159 19.96 7.34 -2.15
CA ALA A 159 20.14 8.40 -3.14
C ALA A 159 18.81 8.78 -3.83
N ALA A 160 17.96 7.79 -4.14
CA ALA A 160 16.65 8.04 -4.73
C ALA A 160 15.71 8.79 -3.76
N VAL A 161 15.74 8.49 -2.46
CA VAL A 161 14.95 9.20 -1.43
C VAL A 161 15.42 10.64 -1.27
N VAL A 162 16.74 10.85 -1.21
CA VAL A 162 17.35 12.20 -1.15
C VAL A 162 16.90 13.05 -2.33
N SER A 163 17.01 12.50 -3.54
CA SER A 163 16.66 13.22 -4.78
C SER A 163 15.17 13.51 -4.91
N ARG A 164 14.29 12.54 -4.51
CA ARG A 164 12.84 12.68 -4.67
C ARG A 164 12.20 13.55 -3.61
N ASP A 165 12.62 13.35 -2.33
CA ASP A 165 11.90 13.89 -1.17
C ASP A 165 12.64 15.09 -0.54
N GLY A 166 13.84 15.45 -1.02
CA GLY A 166 14.68 16.50 -0.45
C GLY A 166 15.17 16.19 0.99
N ARG A 167 15.14 14.91 1.39
CA ARG A 167 15.59 14.44 2.71
C ARG A 167 17.10 14.26 2.71
N THR A 168 17.69 14.25 3.91
CA THR A 168 19.08 13.80 4.05
C THR A 168 19.18 12.28 4.00
N GLU A 169 20.36 11.74 3.71
CA GLU A 169 20.59 10.29 3.74
C GLU A 169 20.37 9.72 5.14
N GLU A 170 20.73 10.46 6.18
CA GLU A 170 20.51 10.08 7.57
C GLU A 170 19.01 9.91 7.88
N GLN A 171 18.19 10.86 7.44
CA GLN A 171 16.72 10.76 7.58
C GLN A 171 16.16 9.54 6.82
N ALA A 172 16.70 9.25 5.62
CA ALA A 172 16.28 8.10 4.85
C ALA A 172 16.64 6.77 5.55
N ARG A 173 17.83 6.70 6.17
CA ARG A 173 18.26 5.55 6.98
C ARG A 173 17.43 5.39 8.24
N GLU A 174 17.08 6.48 8.93
CA GLU A 174 16.21 6.45 10.09
C GLU A 174 14.82 5.90 9.74
N ILE A 175 14.23 6.33 8.62
CA ILE A 175 12.95 5.78 8.15
C ILE A 175 13.10 4.28 7.84
N ALA A 176 14.17 3.89 7.16
CA ALA A 176 14.41 2.50 6.80
C ALA A 176 14.57 1.59 8.03
N SER A 177 15.21 2.08 9.10
CA SER A 177 15.41 1.31 10.34
C SER A 177 14.11 1.00 11.10
N ARG A 178 13.04 1.74 10.81
CA ARG A 178 11.70 1.52 11.39
C ARG A 178 10.80 0.63 10.54
N GLN A 179 11.24 0.28 9.33
CA GLN A 179 10.53 -0.62 8.43
C GLN A 179 10.94 -2.07 8.66
N PHE A 180 10.15 -2.98 8.13
CA PHE A 180 10.51 -4.39 8.07
C PHE A 180 11.88 -4.57 7.40
N ASP A 181 12.71 -5.47 7.95
CA ASP A 181 14.04 -5.75 7.40
C ASP A 181 13.94 -6.66 6.17
N TYR A 182 13.85 -6.03 5.01
CA TYR A 182 13.81 -6.73 3.73
C TYR A 182 15.17 -7.31 3.32
N SER A 183 16.29 -6.91 3.95
CA SER A 183 17.63 -7.37 3.56
C SER A 183 17.88 -8.81 3.97
N ALA A 184 17.41 -9.19 5.16
CA ALA A 184 17.54 -10.52 5.72
C ALA A 184 16.39 -11.48 5.34
N TYR A 185 15.37 -10.98 4.60
CA TYR A 185 14.22 -11.79 4.26
C TYR A 185 14.48 -12.64 3.02
N ASP A 186 14.53 -13.96 3.20
CA ASP A 186 14.76 -14.93 2.13
C ASP A 186 13.48 -15.30 1.36
N GLY A 187 12.33 -14.87 1.88
CA GLY A 187 11.03 -15.20 1.31
C GLY A 187 10.47 -16.53 1.79
N ASP A 188 9.28 -16.81 1.33
CA ASP A 188 8.62 -18.12 1.39
C ASP A 188 8.31 -18.56 -0.06
N ASP A 189 7.74 -19.77 -0.23
CA ASP A 189 7.43 -20.31 -1.56
C ASP A 189 6.51 -19.39 -2.38
N ARG A 190 5.75 -18.52 -1.73
CA ARG A 190 4.83 -17.55 -2.35
C ARG A 190 5.42 -16.15 -2.43
N THR A 191 6.72 -15.99 -2.16
CA THR A 191 7.41 -14.69 -2.22
C THR A 191 8.46 -14.71 -3.32
N ILE A 192 8.44 -13.69 -4.15
CA ILE A 192 9.37 -13.49 -5.26
C ILE A 192 10.14 -12.19 -5.00
N VAL A 193 11.45 -12.32 -4.82
CA VAL A 193 12.33 -11.17 -4.70
C VAL A 193 12.63 -10.63 -6.09
N VAL A 194 12.35 -9.36 -6.30
CA VAL A 194 12.58 -8.61 -7.54
C VAL A 194 13.71 -7.61 -7.29
N GLU A 195 14.90 -7.94 -7.75
CA GLU A 195 16.05 -7.07 -7.61
C GLU A 195 15.93 -5.86 -8.54
N ASN A 196 16.11 -4.65 -8.00
CA ASN A 196 16.09 -3.37 -8.72
C ASN A 196 17.48 -2.71 -8.60
N ASP A 197 18.49 -3.40 -9.10
CA ASP A 197 19.91 -3.00 -9.05
C ASP A 197 20.46 -2.52 -10.41
N GLY A 198 19.61 -2.55 -11.43
CA GLY A 198 19.94 -2.18 -12.79
C GLY A 198 19.06 -1.07 -13.36
N ASP A 199 18.86 -1.12 -14.66
CA ASP A 199 18.00 -0.21 -15.40
C ASP A 199 16.52 -0.67 -15.45
N ILE A 200 15.67 0.17 -16.05
CA ILE A 200 14.22 -0.15 -16.18
C ILE A 200 13.97 -1.40 -17.03
N PRO A 201 14.64 -1.64 -18.16
CA PRO A 201 14.52 -2.88 -18.92
C PRO A 201 14.82 -4.13 -18.10
N GLN A 202 15.86 -4.14 -17.28
CA GLN A 202 16.22 -5.26 -16.42
C GLN A 202 15.16 -5.49 -15.33
N LEU A 203 14.66 -4.44 -14.67
CA LEU A 203 13.56 -4.55 -13.73
C LEU A 203 12.30 -5.11 -14.40
N SER A 204 12.00 -4.65 -15.62
CA SER A 204 10.87 -5.11 -16.42
C SER A 204 10.97 -6.62 -16.70
N GLU A 205 12.15 -7.13 -17.05
CA GLU A 205 12.35 -8.54 -17.31
C GLU A 205 12.18 -9.40 -16.07
N ARG A 206 12.74 -8.99 -14.93
CA ARG A 206 12.58 -9.68 -13.65
C ARG A 206 11.12 -9.73 -13.18
N LEU A 207 10.36 -8.66 -13.45
CA LEU A 207 8.91 -8.67 -13.17
C LEU A 207 8.17 -9.68 -14.05
N LYS A 208 8.53 -9.80 -15.34
CA LYS A 208 7.95 -10.83 -16.22
C LYS A 208 8.30 -12.24 -15.76
N GLU A 209 9.55 -12.49 -15.39
CA GLU A 209 9.98 -13.79 -14.84
C GLU A 209 9.15 -14.15 -13.58
N GLY A 210 8.95 -13.19 -12.68
CA GLY A 210 8.12 -13.38 -11.51
C GLY A 210 6.66 -13.70 -11.84
N ILE A 211 6.10 -13.01 -12.84
CA ILE A 211 4.73 -13.30 -13.34
C ILE A 211 4.64 -14.71 -13.92
N GLU A 212 5.61 -15.12 -14.73
CA GLU A 212 5.63 -16.47 -15.32
C GLU A 212 5.78 -17.56 -14.25
N ARG A 213 6.53 -17.30 -13.17
CA ARG A 213 6.57 -18.19 -12.01
C ARG A 213 5.19 -18.35 -11.37
N ILE A 214 4.48 -17.24 -11.08
CA ILE A 214 3.12 -17.28 -10.53
C ILE A 214 2.16 -18.10 -11.42
N LYS A 215 2.25 -17.93 -12.75
CA LYS A 215 1.39 -18.65 -13.69
C LYS A 215 1.63 -20.15 -13.72
N LYS A 216 2.86 -20.60 -13.42
CA LYS A 216 3.22 -22.03 -13.38
C LYS A 216 2.79 -22.71 -12.08
N GLU A 217 2.63 -21.96 -11.01
CA GLU A 217 2.23 -22.45 -9.69
C GLU A 217 0.69 -22.50 -9.50
N LYS A 218 -0.08 -22.04 -10.51
CA LYS A 218 -1.53 -22.14 -10.63
C LYS A 218 -1.97 -23.45 -11.29
#